data_6c9f836e818f74b27eba0e443cd09718
#
_entry.id   6c9f836e818f74b27eba0e443cd09718
#
_cell.length_a   1.000
_cell.length_b   1.000
_cell.length_c   1.000
_cell.angle_alpha   90.00
_cell.angle_beta   90.00
_cell.angle_gamma   90.00
#
_symmetry.space_group_name_H-M   'P 1'
#
loop_
_entity.id
_entity.type
_entity.pdbx_description
1 polymer ?
#
loop_
_entity_poly.entity_id
_entity_poly.type
_entity_poly.pdbx_seq_one_letter_code
_entity_poly.pdbx_strand_id
1 'polypeptide(L)'
;MRVLPLLALLAAPAFAADVNVSVELPRLDVAEYHKPYVAIWIEQPNQSHVANLAVWYDLKMANKEGEKWLKDMRQFWRRTGRSLEFPVDGVSGATKAVGTHTLTFDHNHPAFKTLPKGDYNIVVEAAREVGGRELLRVPFSWPADKAYTAEAQGKTELGLVKMSVTP
;
A
#
# COMPACT_ATOMS: atom_id res chain seq x y z
N MET A 1 -28.10 8.31 -55.74
CA MET A 1 -27.10 8.78 -54.76
C MET A 1 -27.47 8.21 -53.41
N ARG A 2 -26.67 7.26 -52.88
CA ARG A 2 -26.86 6.66 -51.54
C ARG A 2 -25.89 7.36 -50.60
N VAL A 3 -26.43 8.10 -49.65
CA VAL A 3 -25.63 8.77 -48.58
C VAL A 3 -25.44 7.75 -47.48
N LEU A 4 -24.20 7.29 -47.26
CA LEU A 4 -23.83 6.49 -46.07
C LEU A 4 -23.72 7.42 -44.87
N PRO A 5 -24.33 7.10 -43.72
CA PRO A 5 -24.09 7.85 -42.49
C PRO A 5 -22.69 7.48 -41.95
N LEU A 6 -21.86 8.48 -41.77
CA LEU A 6 -20.56 8.40 -41.09
C LEU A 6 -20.80 8.24 -39.58
N LEU A 7 -20.61 7.04 -39.05
CA LEU A 7 -20.69 6.77 -37.64
C LEU A 7 -19.41 7.32 -36.97
N ALA A 8 -19.51 8.47 -36.35
CA ALA A 8 -18.43 9.02 -35.53
C ALA A 8 -18.31 8.20 -34.23
N LEU A 9 -17.24 7.38 -34.14
CA LEU A 9 -16.84 6.72 -32.90
C LEU A 9 -16.32 7.81 -31.93
N LEU A 10 -17.13 8.20 -30.96
CA LEU A 10 -16.70 8.99 -29.83
C LEU A 10 -15.80 8.10 -28.94
N ALA A 11 -14.49 8.24 -29.06
CA ALA A 11 -13.55 7.66 -28.09
C ALA A 11 -13.73 8.41 -26.78
N ALA A 12 -14.30 7.75 -25.77
CA ALA A 12 -14.30 8.24 -24.40
C ALA A 12 -12.84 8.35 -23.93
N PRO A 13 -12.44 9.49 -23.30
CA PRO A 13 -11.11 9.58 -22.73
C PRO A 13 -10.94 8.48 -21.69
N ALA A 14 -9.94 7.63 -21.88
CA ALA A 14 -9.49 6.71 -20.86
C ALA A 14 -8.79 7.56 -19.79
N PHE A 15 -9.46 7.85 -18.68
CA PHE A 15 -8.83 8.48 -17.53
C PHE A 15 -7.86 7.46 -16.91
N ALA A 16 -6.60 7.83 -16.86
CA ALA A 16 -5.56 7.05 -16.22
C ALA A 16 -5.64 7.32 -14.72
N ALA A 17 -6.20 6.37 -13.96
CA ALA A 17 -6.31 6.54 -12.51
C ALA A 17 -4.94 6.46 -11.84
N ASP A 18 -4.56 7.50 -11.11
CA ASP A 18 -3.41 7.50 -10.21
C ASP A 18 -3.86 7.27 -8.77
N VAL A 19 -3.17 6.36 -8.09
CA VAL A 19 -3.40 6.04 -6.68
C VAL A 19 -2.19 6.48 -5.88
N ASN A 20 -2.41 7.34 -4.88
CA ASN A 20 -1.39 7.73 -3.92
C ASN A 20 -1.73 7.15 -2.55
N VAL A 21 -0.75 6.50 -1.92
CA VAL A 21 -0.84 6.02 -0.55
C VAL A 21 0.23 6.72 0.28
N SER A 22 -0.18 7.56 1.22
CA SER A 22 0.70 8.27 2.14
C SER A 22 0.65 7.62 3.52
N VAL A 23 1.82 7.37 4.09
CA VAL A 23 1.97 6.79 5.43
C VAL A 23 2.83 7.74 6.27
N GLU A 24 2.27 8.21 7.36
CA GLU A 24 3.01 9.00 8.34
C GLU A 24 3.61 8.07 9.40
N LEU A 25 4.93 8.19 9.58
CA LEU A 25 5.67 7.59 10.68
C LEU A 25 5.92 8.68 11.72
N PRO A 26 5.23 8.64 12.88
CA PRO A 26 5.29 9.72 13.86
C PRO A 26 6.63 9.75 14.59
N ARG A 27 7.00 10.92 15.09
CA ARG A 27 8.05 11.01 16.09
C ARG A 27 7.51 10.47 17.41
N LEU A 28 8.20 9.47 17.95
CA LEU A 28 7.86 8.87 19.24
C LEU A 28 8.87 9.33 20.29
N ASP A 29 8.36 9.73 21.46
CA ASP A 29 9.18 10.05 22.64
C ASP A 29 9.45 8.75 23.40
N VAL A 30 10.51 8.05 22.98
CA VAL A 30 10.93 6.76 23.53
C VAL A 30 12.43 6.78 23.81
N ALA A 31 12.87 6.01 24.82
CA ALA A 31 14.26 5.97 25.22
C ALA A 31 15.21 5.50 24.09
N GLU A 32 14.73 4.58 23.26
CA GLU A 32 15.46 4.05 22.11
C GLU A 32 14.53 3.96 20.91
N TYR A 33 14.84 4.70 19.84
CA TYR A 33 14.03 4.72 18.64
C TYR A 33 14.66 3.87 17.52
N HIS A 34 13.96 2.84 17.12
CA HIS A 34 14.24 2.08 15.91
C HIS A 34 13.22 2.44 14.82
N LYS A 35 13.70 2.50 13.57
CA LYS A 35 12.80 2.71 12.42
C LYS A 35 11.87 1.51 12.30
N PRO A 36 10.55 1.71 12.20
CA PRO A 36 9.63 0.58 12.07
C PRO A 36 9.78 -0.14 10.74
N TYR A 37 9.56 -1.45 10.75
CA TYR A 37 9.21 -2.21 9.56
C TYR A 37 7.78 -1.90 9.21
N VAL A 38 7.50 -1.74 7.92
CA VAL A 38 6.16 -1.41 7.44
C VAL A 38 5.80 -2.28 6.24
N ALA A 39 4.62 -2.88 6.26
CA ALA A 39 4.04 -3.58 5.13
C ALA A 39 2.76 -2.89 4.69
N ILE A 40 2.59 -2.74 3.38
CA ILE A 40 1.43 -2.10 2.74
C ILE A 40 0.90 -3.06 1.69
N TRP A 41 -0.40 -3.41 1.78
CA TRP A 41 -1.03 -4.32 0.83
C TRP A 41 -2.50 -3.99 0.61
N ILE A 42 -3.07 -4.59 -0.43
CA ILE A 42 -4.51 -4.58 -0.71
C ILE A 42 -5.13 -5.86 -0.18
N GLU A 43 -6.25 -5.73 0.51
CA GLU A 43 -7.09 -6.87 0.91
C GLU A 43 -8.56 -6.64 0.56
N GLN A 44 -9.31 -7.73 0.44
CA GLN A 44 -10.77 -7.68 0.35
C GLN A 44 -11.39 -7.36 1.73
N PRO A 45 -12.68 -6.96 1.80
CA PRO A 45 -13.36 -6.71 3.08
C PRO A 45 -13.34 -7.90 4.04
N ASN A 46 -13.29 -9.13 3.52
CA ASN A 46 -13.15 -10.37 4.31
C ASN A 46 -11.70 -10.64 4.76
N GLN A 47 -10.79 -9.68 4.56
CA GLN A 47 -9.37 -9.74 4.88
C GLN A 47 -8.55 -10.76 4.04
N SER A 48 -9.06 -11.21 2.91
CA SER A 48 -8.26 -11.98 1.95
C SER A 48 -7.25 -11.07 1.27
N HIS A 49 -5.97 -11.48 1.29
CA HIS A 49 -4.89 -10.76 0.62
C HIS A 49 -5.10 -10.73 -0.90
N VAL A 50 -4.82 -9.58 -1.51
CA VAL A 50 -4.93 -9.37 -2.97
C VAL A 50 -3.55 -9.09 -3.57
N ALA A 51 -2.86 -8.04 -3.14
CA ALA A 51 -1.58 -7.65 -3.69
C ALA A 51 -0.72 -6.90 -2.67
N ASN A 52 0.59 -7.11 -2.70
CA ASN A 52 1.54 -6.33 -1.92
C ASN A 52 1.90 -5.04 -2.67
N LEU A 53 1.94 -3.91 -1.97
CA LEU A 53 2.33 -2.61 -2.52
C LEU A 53 3.73 -2.21 -2.08
N ALA A 54 4.07 -2.40 -0.81
CA ALA A 54 5.41 -2.15 -0.30
C ALA A 54 5.70 -2.95 0.98
N VAL A 55 6.97 -3.28 1.18
CA VAL A 55 7.49 -3.82 2.44
C VAL A 55 8.82 -3.14 2.74
N TRP A 56 8.86 -2.33 3.80
CA TRP A 56 10.04 -1.60 4.23
C TRP A 56 10.69 -2.29 5.41
N TYR A 57 11.93 -2.70 5.25
CA TYR A 57 12.69 -3.41 6.27
C TYR A 57 14.20 -3.16 6.10
N ASP A 58 15.04 -3.68 6.98
CA ASP A 58 16.48 -3.52 6.90
C ASP A 58 17.10 -4.40 5.81
N LEU A 59 16.91 -3.97 4.56
CA LEU A 59 17.39 -4.64 3.34
C LEU A 59 18.90 -4.89 3.30
N LYS A 60 19.68 -3.97 3.91
CA LYS A 60 21.14 -3.98 3.82
C LYS A 60 21.82 -4.71 4.98
N MET A 61 21.05 -5.28 5.90
CA MET A 61 21.60 -6.01 7.02
C MET A 61 22.35 -7.26 6.52
N ALA A 62 23.56 -7.47 7.02
CA ALA A 62 24.41 -8.60 6.60
C ALA A 62 23.68 -9.94 6.81
N ASN A 63 24.00 -10.92 5.97
CA ASN A 63 23.44 -12.27 6.06
C ASN A 63 21.91 -12.34 6.09
N LYS A 64 21.24 -11.37 5.48
CA LYS A 64 19.76 -11.26 5.46
C LYS A 64 19.13 -11.20 6.87
N GLU A 65 19.87 -10.72 7.85
CA GLU A 65 19.37 -10.62 9.23
C GLU A 65 18.07 -9.82 9.33
N GLY A 66 17.92 -8.74 8.52
CA GLY A 66 16.70 -7.95 8.48
C GLY A 66 15.44 -8.73 8.11
N GLU A 67 15.57 -9.80 7.34
CA GLU A 67 14.41 -10.63 6.97
C GLU A 67 13.82 -11.40 8.16
N LYS A 68 14.64 -11.70 9.19
CA LYS A 68 14.21 -12.44 10.38
C LYS A 68 13.11 -11.72 11.19
N TRP A 69 13.05 -10.40 11.10
CA TRP A 69 12.13 -9.56 11.85
C TRP A 69 10.84 -9.23 11.08
N LEU A 70 10.74 -9.62 9.80
CA LEU A 70 9.51 -9.46 9.01
C LEU A 70 8.30 -10.13 9.65
N LYS A 71 8.52 -11.21 10.43
CA LYS A 71 7.48 -11.94 11.18
C LYS A 71 6.82 -11.11 12.29
N ASP A 72 7.43 -9.99 12.71
CA ASP A 72 6.88 -9.11 13.73
C ASP A 72 5.70 -8.32 13.18
N MET A 73 5.63 -8.10 11.87
CA MET A 73 4.43 -7.68 11.17
C MET A 73 3.49 -8.89 11.01
N ARG A 74 2.79 -9.25 12.08
CA ARG A 74 2.12 -10.55 12.24
C ARG A 74 1.02 -10.82 11.23
N GLN A 75 0.24 -9.81 10.84
CA GLN A 75 -0.82 -9.98 9.86
C GLN A 75 -0.23 -10.14 8.46
N PHE A 76 0.67 -9.25 8.06
CA PHE A 76 1.41 -9.36 6.81
C PHE A 76 2.07 -10.74 6.69
N TRP A 77 2.83 -11.15 7.70
CA TRP A 77 3.54 -12.42 7.70
C TRP A 77 2.60 -13.61 7.53
N ARG A 78 1.50 -13.63 8.28
CA ARG A 78 0.51 -14.71 8.22
C ARG A 78 -0.23 -14.75 6.89
N ARG A 79 -0.55 -13.58 6.29
CA ARG A 79 -1.36 -13.49 5.06
C ARG A 79 -0.55 -13.80 3.82
N THR A 80 0.68 -13.32 3.74
CA THR A 80 1.50 -13.42 2.53
C THR A 80 3.00 -13.53 2.81
N GLY A 81 3.54 -12.82 3.78
CA GLY A 81 4.99 -12.65 3.96
C GLY A 81 5.77 -13.95 4.05
N ARG A 82 5.26 -14.94 4.80
CA ARG A 82 5.93 -16.23 5.01
C ARG A 82 6.10 -17.08 3.73
N SER A 83 5.35 -16.78 2.68
CA SER A 83 5.42 -17.49 1.39
C SER A 83 6.22 -16.73 0.33
N LEU A 84 6.77 -15.57 0.67
CA LEU A 84 7.57 -14.76 -0.23
C LEU A 84 9.06 -15.04 -0.06
N GLU A 85 9.78 -14.96 -1.16
CA GLU A 85 11.23 -14.88 -1.17
C GLU A 85 11.66 -13.41 -1.22
N PHE A 86 12.38 -12.96 -0.19
CA PHE A 86 12.85 -11.58 -0.11
C PHE A 86 14.27 -11.41 -0.68
N PRO A 87 14.57 -10.25 -1.28
CA PRO A 87 13.68 -9.12 -1.56
C PRO A 87 12.70 -9.39 -2.70
N VAL A 88 11.49 -8.87 -2.59
CA VAL A 88 10.47 -8.92 -3.65
C VAL A 88 10.64 -7.71 -4.54
N ASP A 89 10.82 -7.91 -5.84
CA ASP A 89 11.00 -6.83 -6.81
C ASP A 89 9.78 -5.92 -6.88
N GLY A 90 10.01 -4.61 -6.95
CA GLY A 90 8.96 -3.58 -6.98
C GLY A 90 8.18 -3.41 -5.67
N VAL A 91 8.45 -4.22 -4.64
CA VAL A 91 7.76 -4.20 -3.35
C VAL A 91 8.70 -3.91 -2.18
N SER A 92 9.86 -4.57 -2.14
CA SER A 92 10.83 -4.42 -1.05
C SER A 92 11.56 -3.08 -1.09
N GLY A 93 11.64 -2.41 0.05
CA GLY A 93 12.33 -1.16 0.24
C GLY A 93 12.98 -1.05 1.61
N ALA A 94 13.89 -0.09 1.77
CA ALA A 94 14.52 0.17 3.07
C ALA A 94 13.54 0.82 4.06
N THR A 95 13.77 0.61 5.36
CA THR A 95 13.09 1.34 6.43
C THR A 95 13.12 2.85 6.20
N LYS A 96 12.05 3.54 6.62
CA LYS A 96 11.88 4.99 6.45
C LYS A 96 12.11 5.74 7.77
N ALA A 97 12.55 6.98 7.65
CA ALA A 97 12.64 7.88 8.80
C ALA A 97 11.26 8.41 9.22
N VAL A 98 11.21 9.06 10.39
CA VAL A 98 10.05 9.87 10.82
C VAL A 98 9.65 10.85 9.73
N GLY A 99 8.35 10.96 9.46
CA GLY A 99 7.78 11.82 8.43
C GLY A 99 6.72 11.11 7.60
N THR A 100 6.18 11.81 6.62
CA THR A 100 5.18 11.27 5.68
C THR A 100 5.87 10.76 4.42
N HIS A 101 5.56 9.53 4.05
CA HIS A 101 6.09 8.84 2.86
C HIS A 101 4.95 8.49 1.93
N THR A 102 5.04 8.93 0.68
CA THR A 102 4.00 8.71 -0.33
C THR A 102 4.49 7.74 -1.39
N LEU A 103 3.67 6.73 -1.68
CA LEU A 103 3.80 5.82 -2.81
C LEU A 103 2.78 6.22 -3.87
N THR A 104 3.22 6.33 -5.10
CA THR A 104 2.35 6.63 -6.24
C THR A 104 2.32 5.44 -7.18
N PHE A 105 1.11 5.01 -7.53
CA PHE A 105 0.85 3.91 -8.44
C PHE A 105 0.00 4.42 -9.60
N ASP A 106 0.44 4.22 -10.81
CA ASP A 106 -0.39 4.48 -11.98
C ASP A 106 -1.37 3.31 -12.25
N HIS A 107 -2.31 3.55 -13.13
CA HIS A 107 -3.32 2.55 -13.53
C HIS A 107 -2.72 1.28 -14.17
N ASN A 108 -1.48 1.32 -14.66
CA ASN A 108 -0.78 0.18 -15.24
C ASN A 108 -0.02 -0.64 -14.21
N HIS A 109 0.10 -0.12 -12.96
CA HIS A 109 0.74 -0.88 -11.90
C HIS A 109 0.04 -2.22 -11.69
N PRO A 110 0.76 -3.36 -11.64
CA PRO A 110 0.17 -4.69 -11.61
C PRO A 110 -0.92 -4.89 -10.55
N ALA A 111 -0.75 -4.29 -9.36
CA ALA A 111 -1.70 -4.39 -8.26
C ALA A 111 -3.07 -3.76 -8.56
N PHE A 112 -3.13 -2.73 -9.42
CA PHE A 112 -4.36 -2.01 -9.76
C PHE A 112 -4.90 -2.40 -11.14
N LYS A 113 -4.01 -2.64 -12.11
CA LYS A 113 -4.39 -3.00 -13.48
C LYS A 113 -5.29 -4.24 -13.56
N THR A 114 -5.02 -5.22 -12.71
CA THR A 114 -5.76 -6.50 -12.68
C THR A 114 -6.79 -6.57 -11.54
N LEU A 115 -6.95 -5.48 -10.78
CA LEU A 115 -7.87 -5.44 -9.65
C LEU A 115 -9.33 -5.41 -10.16
N PRO A 116 -10.16 -6.41 -9.86
CA PRO A 116 -11.57 -6.41 -10.24
C PRO A 116 -12.34 -5.23 -9.63
N LYS A 117 -13.46 -4.88 -10.26
CA LYS A 117 -14.39 -3.92 -9.66
C LYS A 117 -14.90 -4.44 -8.31
N GLY A 118 -14.79 -3.61 -7.27
CA GLY A 118 -15.24 -3.99 -5.93
C GLY A 118 -14.73 -3.07 -4.83
N ASP A 119 -15.02 -3.47 -3.60
CA ASP A 119 -14.56 -2.79 -2.39
C ASP A 119 -13.34 -3.51 -1.81
N TYR A 120 -12.40 -2.72 -1.30
CA TYR A 120 -11.10 -3.18 -0.80
C TYR A 120 -10.66 -2.34 0.40
N ASN A 121 -9.57 -2.77 1.03
CA ASN A 121 -8.82 -1.95 1.98
C ASN A 121 -7.36 -1.83 1.53
N ILE A 122 -6.79 -0.63 1.63
CA ILE A 122 -5.36 -0.48 1.82
C ILE A 122 -5.08 -0.79 3.28
N VAL A 123 -4.20 -1.73 3.51
CA VAL A 123 -3.76 -2.10 4.86
C VAL A 123 -2.32 -1.68 5.06
N VAL A 124 -2.04 -1.05 6.18
CA VAL A 124 -0.70 -0.69 6.61
C VAL A 124 -0.45 -1.30 7.97
N GLU A 125 0.57 -2.13 8.09
CA GLU A 125 1.04 -2.69 9.34
C GLU A 125 2.46 -2.22 9.62
N ALA A 126 2.68 -1.65 10.80
CA ALA A 126 3.99 -1.25 11.28
C ALA A 126 4.36 -2.06 12.52
N ALA A 127 5.62 -2.47 12.61
CA ALA A 127 6.19 -3.11 13.79
C ALA A 127 7.59 -2.53 14.06
N ARG A 128 7.86 -2.15 15.29
CA ARG A 128 9.12 -1.52 15.70
C ARG A 128 9.84 -2.37 16.73
N GLU A 129 11.15 -2.54 16.55
CA GLU A 129 12.03 -3.20 17.52
C GLU A 129 11.97 -2.47 18.86
N VAL A 130 11.87 -3.22 19.95
CA VAL A 130 11.67 -2.67 21.33
C VAL A 130 10.46 -1.71 21.38
N GLY A 131 9.48 -1.93 20.54
CA GLY A 131 8.31 -1.07 20.41
C GLY A 131 7.01 -1.83 20.23
N GLY A 132 6.03 -1.13 19.68
CA GLY A 132 4.71 -1.65 19.42
C GLY A 132 4.54 -2.19 18.00
N ARG A 133 3.29 -2.53 17.75
CA ARG A 133 2.78 -2.92 16.45
C ARG A 133 1.42 -2.28 16.25
N GLU A 134 1.20 -1.68 15.10
CA GLU A 134 -0.08 -1.09 14.74
C GLU A 134 -0.49 -1.49 13.33
N LEU A 135 -1.79 -1.65 13.11
CA LEU A 135 -2.35 -1.98 11.82
C LEU A 135 -3.56 -1.08 11.56
N LEU A 136 -3.56 -0.42 10.41
CA LEU A 136 -4.65 0.42 9.93
C LEU A 136 -5.22 -0.11 8.63
N ARG A 137 -6.52 0.16 8.41
CA ARG A 137 -7.25 -0.12 7.18
C ARG A 137 -7.88 1.13 6.66
N VAL A 138 -7.64 1.42 5.39
CA VAL A 138 -8.26 2.51 4.66
C VAL A 138 -9.16 1.91 3.59
N PRO A 139 -10.49 1.95 3.75
CA PRO A 139 -11.42 1.38 2.78
C PRO A 139 -11.44 2.18 1.49
N PHE A 140 -11.57 1.49 0.36
CA PHE A 140 -11.71 2.11 -0.96
C PHE A 140 -12.51 1.25 -1.91
N SER A 141 -13.09 1.87 -2.95
CA SER A 141 -13.77 1.20 -4.06
C SER A 141 -12.96 1.36 -5.35
N TRP A 142 -12.88 0.32 -6.15
CA TRP A 142 -12.14 0.30 -7.42
C TRP A 142 -13.03 -0.22 -8.57
N PRO A 143 -12.91 0.32 -9.80
CA PRO A 143 -12.23 1.57 -10.13
C PRO A 143 -12.98 2.79 -9.57
N ALA A 144 -12.30 3.93 -9.49
CA ALA A 144 -12.91 5.18 -9.04
C ALA A 144 -13.58 5.91 -10.22
N ASP A 145 -14.84 6.30 -10.07
CA ASP A 145 -15.55 7.12 -11.06
C ASP A 145 -15.21 8.60 -10.95
N LYS A 146 -14.71 9.04 -9.81
CA LYS A 146 -14.31 10.42 -9.50
C LYS A 146 -13.16 10.44 -8.51
N ALA A 147 -12.43 11.55 -8.46
CA ALA A 147 -11.39 11.74 -7.46
C ALA A 147 -11.97 11.68 -6.03
N TYR A 148 -11.30 10.99 -5.13
CA TYR A 148 -11.65 10.97 -3.72
C TYR A 148 -10.44 10.68 -2.84
N THR A 149 -10.61 10.85 -1.55
CA THR A 149 -9.63 10.57 -0.51
C THR A 149 -10.29 9.76 0.60
N ALA A 150 -9.56 8.79 1.12
CA ALA A 150 -9.91 8.04 2.33
C ALA A 150 -8.70 8.00 3.26
N GLU A 151 -8.94 7.95 4.57
CA GLU A 151 -7.86 8.01 5.55
C GLU A 151 -8.20 7.24 6.83
N ALA A 152 -7.17 6.88 7.57
CA ALA A 152 -7.26 6.29 8.91
C ALA A 152 -6.14 6.88 9.79
N GLN A 153 -6.47 7.23 11.03
CA GLN A 153 -5.54 7.80 12.00
C GLN A 153 -5.00 6.71 12.93
N GLY A 154 -3.68 6.59 12.98
CA GLY A 154 -2.98 5.73 13.94
C GLY A 154 -2.92 6.36 15.34
N LYS A 155 -2.52 5.55 16.30
CA LYS A 155 -2.48 5.92 17.73
C LYS A 155 -1.14 5.66 18.39
N THR A 156 -0.30 4.81 17.80
CA THR A 156 0.95 4.33 18.41
C THR A 156 2.13 4.38 17.45
N GLU A 157 2.21 3.45 16.51
CA GLU A 157 3.35 3.30 15.60
C GLU A 157 3.13 4.00 14.24
N LEU A 158 1.89 4.32 13.92
CA LEU A 158 1.46 5.00 12.71
C LEU A 158 0.80 6.34 13.05
N GLY A 159 1.03 7.34 12.21
CA GLY A 159 0.27 8.58 12.18
C GLY A 159 -0.91 8.48 11.21
N LEU A 160 -1.09 9.49 10.37
CA LEU A 160 -2.13 9.49 9.35
C LEU A 160 -1.73 8.57 8.19
N VAL A 161 -2.62 7.63 7.85
CA VAL A 161 -2.55 6.85 6.61
C VAL A 161 -3.65 7.34 5.69
N LYS A 162 -3.27 7.78 4.50
CA LYS A 162 -4.18 8.40 3.54
C LYS A 162 -4.03 7.76 2.17
N MET A 163 -5.14 7.46 1.53
CA MET A 163 -5.21 7.09 0.14
C MET A 163 -5.95 8.17 -0.65
N SER A 164 -5.44 8.54 -1.81
CA SER A 164 -6.14 9.38 -2.77
C SER A 164 -6.13 8.73 -4.14
N VAL A 165 -7.25 8.84 -4.84
CA VAL A 165 -7.44 8.35 -6.21
C VAL A 165 -7.84 9.52 -7.08
N THR A 166 -7.15 9.66 -8.21
CA THR A 166 -7.49 10.61 -9.28
C THR A 166 -7.75 9.79 -10.53
N PRO A 167 -8.99 9.79 -11.06
CA PRO A 167 -9.35 9.06 -12.29
C PRO A 167 -8.63 9.57 -13.51
#